data_91f02a30c6a5eab07332d8c03839f8be
#
_entry.id   91f02a30c6a5eab07332d8c03839f8be
#
_cell.length_a   1.000
_cell.length_b   1.000
_cell.length_c   1.000
_cell.angle_alpha   90.00
_cell.angle_beta   90.00
_cell.angle_gamma   90.00
#
_symmetry.space_group_name_H-M   'P 1'
#
loop_
_entity.id
_entity.type
_entity.pdbx_description
1 polymer ?
#
loop_
_entity_poly.entity_id
_entity_poly.type
_entity_poly.pdbx_seq_one_letter_code
_entity_poly.pdbx_strand_id
1 'polypeptide(L)'
;VKLLNKIVVITGAARGLGLETARKLKRQGATVIGIDRLEPHTALNFDAYYLLDLCDRERLDEAAASILERFGDIDILVNNAGVLTLERGETGVNDDVRRAFEVNLLAPWQLTSRFLPALLRKRGKVVNVSSLFALVNAPYVAAYATSKRAMSAYSDVLRMQYPGQLDVVTVFPGFIDTAIHDPAERVGLSVKRLVSFKRGERVLLSLEEKLDDASNGLVRACTQQGLRNRGLTFLGSVAMYTARWLPSLVDAFISLRLRRLSKAGQLSLKPELID
;
A
#
# COMPACT_ATOMS: atom_id res chain seq x y z
N VAL A 1 -24.56 -4.95 9.67
CA VAL A 1 -23.66 -4.95 8.52
C VAL A 1 -23.17 -3.52 8.32
N LYS A 2 -21.88 -3.25 8.59
CA LYS A 2 -21.34 -1.88 8.66
C LYS A 2 -21.25 -1.15 7.32
N LEU A 3 -21.24 -1.91 6.20
CA LEU A 3 -21.01 -1.38 4.85
C LEU A 3 -22.18 -1.64 3.90
N LEU A 4 -23.36 -1.96 4.43
CA LEU A 4 -24.54 -2.16 3.59
C LEU A 4 -24.79 -0.93 2.72
N ASN A 5 -24.95 -1.14 1.41
CA ASN A 5 -25.16 -0.10 0.39
C ASN A 5 -23.99 0.91 0.24
N LYS A 6 -22.81 0.63 0.80
CA LYS A 6 -21.62 1.45 0.57
C LYS A 6 -20.92 1.03 -0.71
N ILE A 7 -20.58 2.00 -1.55
CA ILE A 7 -19.85 1.80 -2.80
C ILE A 7 -18.36 2.03 -2.54
N VAL A 8 -17.58 0.99 -2.77
CA VAL A 8 -16.12 0.98 -2.51
C VAL A 8 -15.38 0.69 -3.80
N VAL A 9 -14.48 1.59 -4.18
CA VAL A 9 -13.51 1.38 -5.26
C VAL A 9 -12.18 1.00 -4.64
N ILE A 10 -11.56 -0.09 -5.11
CA ILE A 10 -10.27 -0.56 -4.62
C ILE A 10 -9.32 -0.84 -5.78
N THR A 11 -8.12 -0.26 -5.75
CA THR A 11 -7.06 -0.54 -6.71
C THR A 11 -6.14 -1.66 -6.21
N GLY A 12 -5.47 -2.38 -7.12
CA GLY A 12 -4.65 -3.54 -6.77
C GLY A 12 -5.50 -4.70 -6.26
N ALA A 13 -6.65 -4.93 -6.89
CA ALA A 13 -7.70 -5.82 -6.42
C ALA A 13 -7.54 -7.29 -6.86
N ALA A 14 -6.56 -7.60 -7.74
CA ALA A 14 -6.39 -8.94 -8.32
C ALA A 14 -5.84 -9.97 -7.33
N ARG A 15 -5.02 -9.56 -6.36
CA ARG A 15 -4.30 -10.45 -5.45
C ARG A 15 -3.92 -9.80 -4.12
N GLY A 16 -3.38 -10.61 -3.20
CA GLY A 16 -2.79 -10.15 -1.94
C GLY A 16 -3.75 -9.31 -1.08
N LEU A 17 -3.23 -8.21 -0.53
CA LEU A 17 -3.96 -7.37 0.42
C LEU A 17 -5.24 -6.78 -0.16
N GLY A 18 -5.20 -6.32 -1.44
CA GLY A 18 -6.36 -5.75 -2.11
C GLY A 18 -7.48 -6.76 -2.29
N LEU A 19 -7.19 -7.95 -2.82
CA LEU A 19 -8.18 -9.01 -3.04
C LEU A 19 -8.81 -9.49 -1.72
N GLU A 20 -7.98 -9.74 -0.69
CA GLU A 20 -8.51 -10.20 0.59
C GLU A 20 -9.36 -9.13 1.29
N THR A 21 -8.95 -7.86 1.18
CA THR A 21 -9.76 -6.73 1.66
C THR A 21 -11.07 -6.62 0.89
N ALA A 22 -11.06 -6.71 -0.44
CA ALA A 22 -12.25 -6.68 -1.27
C ALA A 22 -13.25 -7.79 -0.86
N ARG A 23 -12.74 -9.02 -0.63
CA ARG A 23 -13.55 -10.15 -0.16
C ARG A 23 -14.24 -9.86 1.18
N LYS A 24 -13.50 -9.27 2.12
CA LYS A 24 -14.04 -8.91 3.46
C LYS A 24 -15.04 -7.76 3.39
N LEU A 25 -14.82 -6.77 2.52
CA LEU A 25 -15.75 -5.67 2.30
C LEU A 25 -17.06 -6.18 1.68
N LYS A 26 -16.99 -7.10 0.70
CA LYS A 26 -18.16 -7.78 0.13
C LYS A 26 -18.97 -8.52 1.20
N ARG A 27 -18.30 -9.29 2.08
CA ARG A 27 -18.96 -9.99 3.19
C ARG A 27 -19.68 -9.05 4.17
N GLN A 28 -19.28 -7.77 4.22
CA GLN A 28 -19.93 -6.73 5.02
C GLN A 28 -21.05 -5.99 4.27
N GLY A 29 -21.40 -6.43 3.05
CA GLY A 29 -22.50 -5.90 2.26
C GLY A 29 -22.15 -4.70 1.40
N ALA A 30 -20.85 -4.40 1.19
CA ALA A 30 -20.43 -3.34 0.27
C ALA A 30 -20.62 -3.77 -1.19
N THR A 31 -20.95 -2.80 -2.04
CA THR A 31 -20.72 -2.86 -3.48
C THR A 31 -19.25 -2.60 -3.72
N VAL A 32 -18.51 -3.57 -4.26
CA VAL A 32 -17.06 -3.49 -4.41
C VAL A 32 -16.66 -3.50 -5.88
N ILE A 33 -15.98 -2.43 -6.29
CA ILE A 33 -15.48 -2.21 -7.64
C ILE A 33 -13.96 -2.36 -7.61
N GLY A 34 -13.43 -3.34 -8.36
CA GLY A 34 -12.00 -3.60 -8.45
C GLY A 34 -11.37 -2.91 -9.65
N ILE A 35 -10.13 -2.44 -9.49
CA ILE A 35 -9.28 -1.96 -10.58
C ILE A 35 -7.91 -2.63 -10.45
N ASP A 36 -7.45 -3.33 -11.47
CA ASP A 36 -6.11 -3.92 -11.52
C ASP A 36 -5.69 -4.17 -12.98
N ARG A 37 -4.42 -4.38 -13.22
CA ARG A 37 -3.86 -4.79 -14.52
C ARG A 37 -3.91 -6.30 -14.76
N LEU A 38 -4.25 -7.07 -13.73
CA LEU A 38 -4.37 -8.52 -13.77
C LEU A 38 -5.82 -8.93 -13.47
N GLU A 39 -6.21 -10.07 -14.02
CA GLU A 39 -7.45 -10.72 -13.59
C GLU A 39 -7.33 -11.22 -12.14
N PRO A 40 -8.43 -11.25 -11.39
CA PRO A 40 -8.42 -11.76 -10.03
C PRO A 40 -7.92 -13.20 -9.94
N HIS A 41 -6.98 -13.47 -9.05
CA HIS A 41 -6.40 -14.82 -8.87
C HIS A 41 -7.41 -15.86 -8.37
N THR A 42 -8.50 -15.44 -7.78
CA THR A 42 -9.60 -16.31 -7.34
C THR A 42 -10.93 -15.68 -7.68
N ALA A 43 -11.93 -16.51 -7.91
CA ALA A 43 -13.29 -16.04 -8.16
C ALA A 43 -13.78 -15.21 -6.97
N LEU A 44 -13.82 -13.90 -7.15
CA LEU A 44 -14.54 -12.96 -6.32
C LEU A 44 -15.51 -12.24 -7.23
N ASN A 45 -16.80 -12.36 -6.94
CA ASN A 45 -17.82 -11.61 -7.68
C ASN A 45 -17.75 -10.14 -7.29
N PHE A 46 -16.86 -9.40 -7.95
CA PHE A 46 -16.88 -7.94 -7.93
C PHE A 46 -18.19 -7.45 -8.57
N ASP A 47 -18.73 -6.33 -8.12
CA ASP A 47 -19.91 -5.72 -8.75
C ASP A 47 -19.53 -5.08 -10.08
N ALA A 48 -18.27 -4.66 -10.22
CA ALA A 48 -17.59 -4.36 -11.46
C ALA A 48 -16.08 -4.57 -11.30
N TYR A 49 -15.41 -4.87 -12.40
CA TYR A 49 -13.96 -5.00 -12.42
C TYR A 49 -13.41 -4.33 -13.68
N TYR A 50 -12.44 -3.45 -13.49
CA TYR A 50 -11.80 -2.70 -14.57
C TYR A 50 -10.37 -3.22 -14.75
N LEU A 51 -10.15 -3.95 -15.84
CA LEU A 51 -8.83 -4.49 -16.19
C LEU A 51 -8.03 -3.42 -16.94
N LEU A 52 -7.17 -2.70 -16.24
CA LEU A 52 -6.33 -1.64 -16.80
C LEU A 52 -5.04 -1.45 -16.01
N ASP A 53 -3.99 -0.97 -16.69
CA ASP A 53 -2.77 -0.52 -16.02
C ASP A 53 -2.95 0.92 -15.51
N LEU A 54 -2.63 1.16 -14.23
CA LEU A 54 -2.72 2.48 -13.61
C LEU A 54 -1.78 3.52 -14.23
N CYS A 55 -0.79 3.09 -15.03
CA CYS A 55 0.06 3.99 -15.81
C CYS A 55 -0.65 4.56 -17.06
N ASP A 56 -1.76 3.97 -17.48
CA ASP A 56 -2.57 4.46 -18.58
C ASP A 56 -3.60 5.47 -18.06
N ARG A 57 -3.23 6.74 -18.15
CA ARG A 57 -4.00 7.85 -17.58
C ARG A 57 -5.35 8.05 -18.26
N GLU A 58 -5.42 7.84 -19.59
CA GLU A 58 -6.67 8.00 -20.36
C GLU A 58 -7.67 6.91 -19.95
N ARG A 59 -7.24 5.65 -19.96
CA ARG A 59 -8.10 4.54 -19.50
C ARG A 59 -8.50 4.65 -18.03
N LEU A 60 -7.64 5.23 -17.20
CA LEU A 60 -7.95 5.48 -15.79
C LEU A 60 -9.06 6.52 -15.63
N ASP A 61 -9.05 7.57 -16.44
CA ASP A 61 -10.10 8.60 -16.49
C ASP A 61 -11.41 8.03 -17.02
N GLU A 62 -11.36 7.25 -18.10
CA GLU A 62 -12.53 6.55 -18.66
C GLU A 62 -13.15 5.60 -17.62
N ALA A 63 -12.33 4.81 -16.93
CA ALA A 63 -12.81 3.93 -15.88
C ALA A 63 -13.47 4.71 -14.73
N ALA A 64 -12.87 5.80 -14.29
CA ALA A 64 -13.46 6.63 -13.24
C ALA A 64 -14.81 7.24 -13.66
N ALA A 65 -14.92 7.72 -14.91
CA ALA A 65 -16.16 8.24 -15.46
C ALA A 65 -17.24 7.15 -15.56
N SER A 66 -16.88 5.96 -16.08
CA SER A 66 -17.77 4.80 -16.18
C SER A 66 -18.27 4.33 -14.80
N ILE A 67 -17.41 4.35 -13.78
CA ILE A 67 -17.79 4.01 -12.40
C ILE A 67 -18.85 4.99 -11.89
N LEU A 68 -18.62 6.30 -12.06
CA LEU A 68 -19.57 7.33 -11.62
C LEU A 68 -20.90 7.27 -12.37
N GLU A 69 -20.87 7.00 -13.67
CA GLU A 69 -22.08 6.82 -14.49
C GLU A 69 -22.89 5.62 -14.02
N ARG A 70 -22.24 4.47 -13.79
CA ARG A 70 -22.92 3.21 -13.48
C ARG A 70 -23.38 3.11 -12.02
N PHE A 71 -22.59 3.60 -11.09
CA PHE A 71 -22.82 3.40 -9.66
C PHE A 71 -23.17 4.69 -8.91
N GLY A 72 -23.04 5.85 -9.55
CA GLY A 72 -23.25 7.14 -8.91
C GLY A 72 -22.13 7.52 -7.94
N ASP A 73 -22.50 8.17 -6.83
CA ASP A 73 -21.52 8.63 -5.84
C ASP A 73 -20.90 7.49 -5.06
N ILE A 74 -19.58 7.45 -5.02
CA ILE A 74 -18.83 6.47 -4.24
C ILE A 74 -18.64 6.91 -2.79
N ASP A 75 -18.63 5.95 -1.87
CA ASP A 75 -18.45 6.21 -0.44
C ASP A 75 -17.00 6.09 -0.01
N ILE A 76 -16.24 5.15 -0.61
CA ILE A 76 -14.87 4.86 -0.18
C ILE A 76 -13.99 4.60 -1.41
N LEU A 77 -12.85 5.30 -1.48
CA LEU A 77 -11.76 4.99 -2.41
C LEU A 77 -10.59 4.39 -1.62
N VAL A 78 -10.15 3.19 -2.02
CA VAL A 78 -8.98 2.51 -1.45
C VAL A 78 -7.86 2.48 -2.48
N ASN A 79 -6.90 3.38 -2.37
CA ASN A 79 -5.68 3.39 -3.17
C ASN A 79 -4.69 2.38 -2.59
N ASN A 80 -4.86 1.11 -2.96
CA ASN A 80 -4.06 0.01 -2.43
C ASN A 80 -2.99 -0.48 -3.41
N ALA A 81 -3.16 -0.31 -4.72
CA ALA A 81 -2.16 -0.71 -5.70
C ALA A 81 -0.77 -0.14 -5.37
N GLY A 82 0.25 -0.94 -5.64
CA GLY A 82 1.62 -0.51 -5.43
C GLY A 82 2.62 -1.44 -6.11
N VAL A 83 3.76 -0.88 -6.48
CA VAL A 83 4.90 -1.60 -7.03
C VAL A 83 6.14 -1.25 -6.23
N LEU A 84 6.96 -2.26 -5.94
CA LEU A 84 8.29 -2.13 -5.37
C LEU A 84 9.30 -2.25 -6.49
N THR A 85 10.13 -1.24 -6.64
CA THR A 85 11.28 -1.21 -7.54
C THR A 85 12.56 -1.13 -6.73
N LEU A 86 13.66 -1.52 -7.33
CA LEU A 86 14.97 -1.51 -6.70
C LEU A 86 15.93 -0.71 -7.58
N GLU A 87 16.60 0.26 -6.96
CA GLU A 87 17.54 1.13 -7.65
C GLU A 87 18.86 1.20 -6.88
N ARG A 88 19.97 1.22 -7.59
CA ARG A 88 21.28 1.60 -7.04
C ARG A 88 21.35 3.12 -6.88
N GLY A 89 22.18 3.62 -5.97
CA GLY A 89 22.31 5.06 -5.74
C GLY A 89 22.79 5.84 -6.98
N GLU A 90 23.52 5.19 -7.88
CA GLU A 90 23.98 5.74 -9.16
C GLU A 90 22.99 5.56 -10.30
N THR A 91 21.90 4.80 -10.12
CA THR A 91 20.86 4.63 -11.14
C THR A 91 20.12 5.94 -11.38
N GLY A 92 20.07 6.39 -12.64
CA GLY A 92 19.27 7.54 -13.01
C GLY A 92 17.78 7.25 -12.96
N VAL A 93 16.96 8.25 -13.34
CA VAL A 93 15.51 8.07 -13.43
C VAL A 93 15.17 7.25 -14.67
N ASN A 94 15.06 5.96 -14.51
CA ASN A 94 14.65 4.97 -15.50
C ASN A 94 13.13 4.72 -15.50
N ASP A 95 12.65 3.78 -16.31
CA ASP A 95 11.23 3.46 -16.44
C ASP A 95 10.66 2.82 -15.16
N ASP A 96 11.45 2.06 -14.40
CA ASP A 96 11.03 1.48 -13.13
C ASP A 96 10.81 2.56 -12.07
N VAL A 97 11.71 3.55 -11.98
CA VAL A 97 11.53 4.72 -11.12
C VAL A 97 10.26 5.48 -11.51
N ARG A 98 10.07 5.77 -12.83
CA ARG A 98 8.86 6.46 -13.32
C ARG A 98 7.60 5.66 -12.98
N ARG A 99 7.63 4.34 -13.21
CA ARG A 99 6.51 3.45 -12.90
C ARG A 99 6.18 3.43 -11.40
N ALA A 100 7.19 3.43 -10.52
CA ALA A 100 6.97 3.51 -9.08
C ALA A 100 6.20 4.77 -8.68
N PHE A 101 6.58 5.93 -9.22
CA PHE A 101 5.85 7.17 -8.97
C PHE A 101 4.46 7.18 -9.61
N GLU A 102 4.32 6.68 -10.82
CA GLU A 102 3.02 6.62 -11.50
C GLU A 102 2.04 5.77 -10.70
N VAL A 103 2.38 4.53 -10.37
CA VAL A 103 1.48 3.59 -9.69
C VAL A 103 1.26 3.97 -8.23
N ASN A 104 2.33 4.35 -7.50
CA ASN A 104 2.25 4.55 -6.04
C ASN A 104 1.74 5.93 -5.63
N LEU A 105 1.77 6.93 -6.54
CA LEU A 105 1.43 8.32 -6.22
C LEU A 105 0.49 8.96 -7.24
N LEU A 106 0.88 9.02 -8.52
CA LEU A 106 0.18 9.86 -9.50
C LEU A 106 -1.18 9.29 -9.87
N ALA A 107 -1.30 7.99 -10.12
CA ALA A 107 -2.59 7.35 -10.39
C ALA A 107 -3.56 7.43 -9.19
N PRO A 108 -3.15 7.15 -7.94
CA PRO A 108 -3.96 7.42 -6.75
C PRO A 108 -4.41 8.89 -6.63
N TRP A 109 -3.52 9.84 -6.94
CA TRP A 109 -3.86 11.26 -6.95
C TRP A 109 -4.93 11.55 -8.01
N GLN A 110 -4.74 11.07 -9.25
CA GLN A 110 -5.69 11.23 -10.34
C GLN A 110 -7.06 10.63 -10.00
N LEU A 111 -7.11 9.38 -9.52
CA LEU A 111 -8.37 8.75 -9.09
C LEU A 111 -9.06 9.52 -7.98
N THR A 112 -8.29 9.96 -6.98
CA THR A 112 -8.84 10.78 -5.90
C THR A 112 -9.44 12.06 -6.44
N SER A 113 -8.75 12.74 -7.35
CA SER A 113 -9.25 13.98 -7.99
C SER A 113 -10.54 13.74 -8.78
N ARG A 114 -10.63 12.64 -9.55
CA ARG A 114 -11.83 12.29 -10.34
C ARG A 114 -13.02 11.94 -9.44
N PHE A 115 -12.79 11.24 -8.35
CA PHE A 115 -13.86 10.84 -7.43
C PHE A 115 -14.18 11.90 -6.34
N LEU A 116 -13.35 12.93 -6.21
CA LEU A 116 -13.47 13.90 -5.11
C LEU A 116 -14.85 14.55 -5.02
N PRO A 117 -15.49 15.03 -6.10
CA PRO A 117 -16.83 15.60 -6.01
C PRO A 117 -17.87 14.62 -5.46
N ALA A 118 -17.82 13.36 -5.87
CA ALA A 118 -18.69 12.29 -5.40
C ALA A 118 -18.43 11.95 -3.92
N LEU A 119 -17.16 11.82 -3.54
CA LEU A 119 -16.75 11.59 -2.16
C LEU A 119 -17.20 12.72 -1.23
N LEU A 120 -17.08 13.97 -1.65
CA LEU A 120 -17.52 15.12 -0.84
C LEU A 120 -19.04 15.13 -0.63
N ARG A 121 -19.85 14.81 -1.64
CA ARG A 121 -21.32 14.69 -1.49
C ARG A 121 -21.71 13.62 -0.46
N LYS A 122 -20.95 12.53 -0.39
CA LYS A 122 -21.17 11.41 0.56
C LYS A 122 -20.53 11.64 1.93
N ARG A 123 -19.74 12.71 2.13
CA ARG A 123 -18.79 12.80 3.25
C ARG A 123 -17.96 11.50 3.36
N GLY A 124 -17.47 11.08 2.21
CA GLY A 124 -16.85 9.78 1.99
C GLY A 124 -15.44 9.70 2.54
N LYS A 125 -14.75 8.65 2.14
CA LYS A 125 -13.45 8.32 2.68
C LYS A 125 -12.44 7.98 1.57
N VAL A 126 -11.22 8.44 1.75
CA VAL A 126 -10.04 7.99 1.00
C VAL A 126 -9.11 7.23 1.93
N VAL A 127 -8.77 6.00 1.57
CA VAL A 127 -7.78 5.17 2.27
C VAL A 127 -6.57 5.00 1.38
N ASN A 128 -5.47 5.64 1.73
CA ASN A 128 -4.21 5.57 1.00
C ASN A 128 -3.26 4.56 1.65
N VAL A 129 -2.92 3.50 0.90
CA VAL A 129 -1.98 2.48 1.36
C VAL A 129 -0.55 2.94 1.07
N SER A 130 0.09 3.48 2.11
CA SER A 130 1.50 3.84 2.12
C SER A 130 2.38 2.61 2.44
N SER A 131 3.39 2.74 3.27
CA SER A 131 4.26 1.64 3.74
C SER A 131 5.04 2.11 4.97
N LEU A 132 5.55 1.18 5.77
CA LEU A 132 6.58 1.51 6.77
C LEU A 132 7.85 2.07 6.12
N PHE A 133 8.17 1.70 4.86
CA PHE A 133 9.27 2.31 4.10
C PHE A 133 9.06 3.80 3.78
N ALA A 134 7.88 4.36 3.99
CA ALA A 134 7.69 5.81 3.99
C ALA A 134 8.28 6.49 5.24
N LEU A 135 8.58 5.73 6.30
CA LEU A 135 9.04 6.23 7.60
C LEU A 135 10.44 5.74 7.95
N VAL A 136 10.85 4.59 7.40
CA VAL A 136 12.17 3.98 7.62
C VAL A 136 12.97 3.96 6.33
N ASN A 137 14.30 4.00 6.47
CA ASN A 137 15.20 3.99 5.35
C ASN A 137 15.77 2.58 5.12
N ALA A 138 15.81 2.15 3.87
CA ALA A 138 16.47 0.92 3.46
C ALA A 138 17.23 1.16 2.15
N PRO A 139 18.35 0.46 1.93
CA PRO A 139 19.07 0.58 0.66
C PRO A 139 18.24 0.02 -0.50
N TYR A 140 18.50 0.50 -1.69
CA TYR A 140 17.95 0.01 -2.95
C TYR A 140 16.43 0.19 -3.16
N VAL A 141 15.72 0.92 -2.31
CA VAL A 141 14.25 1.15 -2.42
C VAL A 141 13.90 2.63 -2.52
N ALA A 142 14.77 3.42 -3.17
CA ALA A 142 14.66 4.87 -3.18
C ALA A 142 13.34 5.35 -3.80
N ALA A 143 12.99 4.91 -5.02
CA ALA A 143 11.76 5.31 -5.69
C ALA A 143 10.52 4.84 -4.92
N TYR A 144 10.53 3.60 -4.42
CA TYR A 144 9.44 3.07 -3.60
C TYR A 144 9.23 3.90 -2.33
N ALA A 145 10.27 4.07 -1.52
CA ALA A 145 10.19 4.80 -0.25
C ALA A 145 9.76 6.25 -0.46
N THR A 146 10.34 6.92 -1.47
CA THR A 146 10.01 8.32 -1.79
C THR A 146 8.57 8.46 -2.28
N SER A 147 8.10 7.59 -3.19
CA SER A 147 6.71 7.63 -3.67
C SER A 147 5.70 7.39 -2.54
N LYS A 148 5.97 6.45 -1.62
CA LYS A 148 5.10 6.17 -0.46
C LYS A 148 5.13 7.29 0.59
N ARG A 149 6.27 7.98 0.75
CA ARG A 149 6.38 9.18 1.59
C ARG A 149 5.61 10.36 1.00
N ALA A 150 5.72 10.56 -0.32
CA ALA A 150 4.95 11.57 -1.05
C ALA A 150 3.44 11.32 -0.97
N MET A 151 2.98 10.06 -1.06
CA MET A 151 1.58 9.68 -0.83
C MET A 151 1.10 10.06 0.57
N SER A 152 1.94 9.92 1.60
CA SER A 152 1.59 10.32 2.95
C SER A 152 1.43 11.84 3.07
N ALA A 153 2.31 12.61 2.43
CA ALA A 153 2.20 14.07 2.37
C ALA A 153 0.94 14.51 1.60
N TYR A 154 0.63 13.90 0.47
CA TYR A 154 -0.62 14.13 -0.27
C TYR A 154 -1.86 13.88 0.59
N SER A 155 -1.86 12.80 1.36
CA SER A 155 -2.95 12.51 2.30
C SER A 155 -3.11 13.58 3.38
N ASP A 156 -2.00 14.13 3.89
CA ASP A 156 -2.03 15.22 4.88
C ASP A 156 -2.63 16.50 4.27
N VAL A 157 -2.27 16.83 3.02
CA VAL A 157 -2.83 17.98 2.30
C VAL A 157 -4.35 17.83 2.11
N LEU A 158 -4.82 16.67 1.65
CA LEU A 158 -6.26 16.42 1.49
C LEU A 158 -7.04 16.61 2.81
N ARG A 159 -6.50 16.13 3.93
CA ARG A 159 -7.11 16.32 5.26
C ARG A 159 -7.23 17.78 5.64
N MET A 160 -6.24 18.59 5.28
CA MET A 160 -6.24 20.03 5.57
C MET A 160 -7.18 20.82 4.66
N GLN A 161 -7.33 20.37 3.40
CA GLN A 161 -8.20 21.05 2.43
C GLN A 161 -9.70 20.79 2.67
N TYR A 162 -10.06 19.60 3.17
CA TYR A 162 -11.46 19.16 3.30
C TYR A 162 -11.83 18.72 4.73
N PRO A 163 -11.57 19.56 5.76
CA PRO A 163 -11.84 19.19 7.15
C PRO A 163 -13.34 18.95 7.38
N GLY A 164 -13.68 17.78 7.96
CA GLY A 164 -15.07 17.39 8.22
C GLY A 164 -15.91 17.03 6.98
N GLN A 165 -15.38 17.22 5.78
CA GLN A 165 -16.05 16.89 4.51
C GLN A 165 -15.53 15.58 3.89
N LEU A 166 -14.24 15.29 4.07
CA LEU A 166 -13.59 14.08 3.58
C LEU A 166 -12.81 13.42 4.72
N ASP A 167 -13.04 12.14 4.93
CA ASP A 167 -12.22 11.35 5.86
C ASP A 167 -11.04 10.74 5.08
N VAL A 168 -9.80 11.08 5.44
CA VAL A 168 -8.59 10.60 4.76
C VAL A 168 -7.72 9.82 5.73
N VAL A 169 -7.55 8.54 5.46
CA VAL A 169 -6.75 7.62 6.28
C VAL A 169 -5.51 7.20 5.50
N THR A 170 -4.33 7.34 6.11
CA THR A 170 -3.10 6.76 5.59
C THR A 170 -2.76 5.51 6.39
N VAL A 171 -2.62 4.37 5.73
CA VAL A 171 -2.19 3.13 6.37
C VAL A 171 -0.75 2.81 6.01
N PHE A 172 -0.01 2.25 6.97
CA PHE A 172 1.40 1.91 6.86
C PHE A 172 1.57 0.40 7.10
N PRO A 173 1.37 -0.43 6.06
CA PRO A 173 1.67 -1.85 6.15
C PRO A 173 3.14 -2.06 6.51
N GLY A 174 3.40 -3.06 7.38
CA GLY A 174 4.71 -3.62 7.57
C GLY A 174 5.06 -4.63 6.47
N PHE A 175 5.85 -5.62 6.82
CA PHE A 175 6.14 -6.72 5.90
C PHE A 175 4.95 -7.70 5.91
N ILE A 176 4.26 -7.79 4.77
CA ILE A 176 3.24 -8.79 4.48
C ILE A 176 3.81 -9.67 3.37
N ASP A 177 3.88 -10.99 3.58
CA ASP A 177 4.38 -11.93 2.56
C ASP A 177 3.44 -11.94 1.35
N THR A 178 3.75 -11.12 0.35
CA THR A 178 2.99 -10.95 -0.89
C THR A 178 3.96 -10.69 -2.04
N ALA A 179 3.51 -10.93 -3.27
CA ALA A 179 4.31 -10.77 -4.48
C ALA A 179 4.88 -9.35 -4.73
N ILE A 180 4.53 -8.35 -3.89
CA ILE A 180 5.17 -7.02 -3.96
C ILE A 180 6.66 -7.09 -3.64
N HIS A 181 7.10 -8.10 -2.87
CA HIS A 181 8.48 -8.27 -2.45
C HIS A 181 9.33 -9.12 -3.40
N ASP A 182 8.71 -9.73 -4.44
CA ASP A 182 9.41 -10.59 -5.39
C ASP A 182 10.65 -9.93 -6.03
N PRO A 183 10.63 -8.63 -6.43
CA PRO A 183 11.81 -7.97 -6.96
C PRO A 183 12.98 -7.97 -5.97
N ALA A 184 12.71 -7.69 -4.69
CA ALA A 184 13.72 -7.67 -3.64
C ALA A 184 14.32 -9.05 -3.36
N GLU A 185 13.49 -10.09 -3.33
CA GLU A 185 13.95 -11.48 -3.14
C GLU A 185 14.85 -11.95 -4.31
N ARG A 186 14.57 -11.57 -5.56
CA ARG A 186 15.39 -11.91 -6.75
C ARG A 186 16.82 -11.41 -6.63
N VAL A 187 17.02 -10.23 -6.07
CA VAL A 187 18.37 -9.64 -5.90
C VAL A 187 19.00 -10.00 -4.54
N GLY A 188 18.39 -10.93 -3.80
CA GLY A 188 18.89 -11.40 -2.51
C GLY A 188 18.64 -10.46 -1.33
N LEU A 189 17.83 -9.39 -1.52
CA LEU A 189 17.35 -8.54 -0.44
C LEU A 189 16.10 -9.16 0.19
N SER A 190 16.29 -10.16 1.05
CA SER A 190 15.15 -10.77 1.74
C SER A 190 14.63 -9.88 2.86
N VAL A 191 13.51 -9.18 2.59
CA VAL A 191 12.82 -8.37 3.58
C VAL A 191 12.35 -9.24 4.75
N LYS A 192 11.93 -10.48 4.47
CA LYS A 192 11.54 -11.46 5.48
C LYS A 192 12.67 -11.75 6.49
N ARG A 193 13.92 -11.85 6.02
CA ARG A 193 15.10 -12.05 6.90
C ARG A 193 15.41 -10.81 7.72
N LEU A 194 15.17 -9.61 7.18
CA LEU A 194 15.36 -8.35 7.91
C LEU A 194 14.43 -8.26 9.12
N VAL A 195 13.18 -8.70 8.97
CA VAL A 195 12.13 -8.59 9.99
C VAL A 195 11.98 -9.82 10.90
N SER A 196 12.70 -10.93 10.61
CA SER A 196 12.66 -12.17 11.41
C SER A 196 13.92 -12.32 12.25
N PHE A 197 13.76 -12.57 13.55
CA PHE A 197 14.83 -12.79 14.51
C PHE A 197 14.87 -14.25 14.89
N LYS A 198 15.99 -14.93 14.60
CA LYS A 198 16.19 -16.34 14.86
C LYS A 198 17.39 -16.59 15.78
N ARG A 199 17.31 -17.64 16.58
CA ARG A 199 18.44 -18.22 17.30
C ARG A 199 18.54 -19.69 16.87
N GLY A 200 19.53 -20.02 16.02
CA GLY A 200 19.56 -21.29 15.30
C GLY A 200 18.34 -21.41 14.37
N GLU A 201 17.67 -22.52 14.37
CA GLU A 201 16.44 -22.74 13.57
C GLU A 201 15.17 -22.12 14.20
N ARG A 202 15.23 -21.74 15.49
CA ARG A 202 14.06 -21.24 16.22
C ARG A 202 13.84 -19.75 15.94
N VAL A 203 12.63 -19.42 15.45
CA VAL A 203 12.19 -18.02 15.31
C VAL A 203 11.84 -17.48 16.70
N LEU A 204 12.55 -16.46 17.15
CA LEU A 204 12.32 -15.78 18.43
C LEU A 204 11.26 -14.68 18.29
N LEU A 205 11.31 -13.93 17.20
CA LEU A 205 10.40 -12.82 16.90
C LEU A 205 10.33 -12.66 15.39
N SER A 206 9.13 -12.46 14.85
CA SER A 206 8.93 -12.01 13.47
C SER A 206 8.04 -10.77 13.48
N LEU A 207 8.43 -9.75 12.75
CA LEU A 207 7.62 -8.55 12.48
C LEU A 207 6.79 -8.72 11.21
N GLU A 208 6.71 -9.94 10.69
CA GLU A 208 5.85 -10.29 9.57
C GLU A 208 4.38 -10.16 9.98
N GLU A 209 3.62 -9.42 9.18
CA GLU A 209 2.18 -9.28 9.35
C GLU A 209 1.45 -10.34 8.53
N LYS A 210 0.55 -11.09 9.15
CA LYS A 210 -0.28 -12.04 8.42
C LYS A 210 -1.26 -11.30 7.51
N LEU A 211 -1.43 -11.81 6.29
CA LEU A 211 -2.33 -11.20 5.29
C LEU A 211 -3.76 -11.01 5.83
N ASP A 212 -4.26 -11.99 6.59
CA ASP A 212 -5.59 -11.92 7.20
C ASP A 212 -5.71 -10.77 8.20
N ASP A 213 -4.72 -10.61 9.10
CA ASP A 213 -4.69 -9.53 10.10
C ASP A 213 -4.54 -8.16 9.44
N ALA A 214 -3.67 -8.05 8.44
CA ALA A 214 -3.44 -6.83 7.69
C ALA A 214 -4.70 -6.41 6.90
N SER A 215 -5.38 -7.34 6.23
CA SER A 215 -6.63 -7.07 5.54
C SER A 215 -7.77 -6.71 6.50
N ASN A 216 -7.84 -7.30 7.70
CA ASN A 216 -8.74 -6.86 8.76
C ASN A 216 -8.42 -5.42 9.20
N GLY A 217 -7.13 -5.06 9.26
CA GLY A 217 -6.66 -3.69 9.52
C GLY A 217 -7.13 -2.70 8.46
N LEU A 218 -7.03 -3.08 7.18
CA LEU A 218 -7.46 -2.25 6.07
C LEU A 218 -8.99 -2.09 6.02
N VAL A 219 -9.75 -3.15 6.31
CA VAL A 219 -11.21 -3.06 6.49
C VAL A 219 -11.56 -2.11 7.64
N ARG A 220 -10.84 -2.18 8.77
CA ARG A 220 -11.04 -1.21 9.87
C ARG A 220 -10.75 0.22 9.43
N ALA A 221 -9.73 0.45 8.60
CA ALA A 221 -9.45 1.77 8.04
C ALA A 221 -10.60 2.27 7.15
N CYS A 222 -11.27 1.38 6.43
CA CYS A 222 -12.45 1.72 5.63
C CYS A 222 -13.69 2.04 6.50
N THR A 223 -13.85 1.40 7.66
CA THR A 223 -15.11 1.44 8.46
C THR A 223 -15.09 2.39 9.64
N GLN A 224 -13.92 2.67 10.23
CA GLN A 224 -13.78 3.54 11.39
C GLN A 224 -13.54 4.99 10.97
N GLN A 225 -14.22 5.92 11.59
CA GLN A 225 -14.05 7.37 11.35
C GLN A 225 -12.94 7.97 12.23
N GLY A 226 -12.41 9.13 11.79
CA GLY A 226 -11.46 9.92 12.57
C GLY A 226 -10.06 9.33 12.67
N LEU A 227 -9.75 8.29 11.90
CA LEU A 227 -8.40 7.75 11.82
C LEU A 227 -7.55 8.63 10.90
N ARG A 228 -6.34 8.96 11.34
CA ARG A 228 -5.40 9.72 10.50
C ARG A 228 -4.31 8.83 9.91
N ASN A 229 -3.44 8.32 10.75
CA ASN A 229 -2.31 7.46 10.38
C ASN A 229 -2.39 6.16 11.18
N ARG A 230 -2.21 5.01 10.51
CA ARG A 230 -2.40 3.73 11.17
C ARG A 230 -1.51 2.63 10.59
N GLY A 231 -0.88 1.81 11.46
CA GLY A 231 -0.43 0.47 11.09
C GLY A 231 -1.63 -0.46 10.85
N LEU A 232 -1.49 -1.47 10.03
CA LEU A 232 -2.59 -2.42 9.76
C LEU A 232 -2.81 -3.40 10.91
N THR A 233 -1.73 -3.73 11.64
CA THR A 233 -1.76 -4.58 12.83
C THR A 233 -1.33 -3.79 14.06
N PHE A 234 -1.44 -4.40 15.25
CA PHE A 234 -0.89 -3.81 16.48
C PHE A 234 0.62 -3.62 16.36
N LEU A 235 1.34 -4.65 15.91
CA LEU A 235 2.79 -4.62 15.75
C LEU A 235 3.21 -3.58 14.70
N GLY A 236 2.52 -3.51 13.57
CA GLY A 236 2.72 -2.49 12.55
C GLY A 236 2.48 -1.07 13.08
N SER A 237 1.49 -0.88 13.97
CA SER A 237 1.26 0.42 14.61
C SER A 237 2.40 0.81 15.55
N VAL A 238 2.89 -0.13 16.37
CA VAL A 238 4.08 0.10 17.23
C VAL A 238 5.29 0.46 16.37
N ALA A 239 5.57 -0.30 15.31
CA ALA A 239 6.68 -0.03 14.39
C ALA A 239 6.55 1.36 13.73
N MET A 240 5.34 1.72 13.30
CA MET A 240 5.05 3.04 12.71
C MET A 240 5.34 4.18 13.67
N TYR A 241 4.86 4.11 14.91
CA TYR A 241 5.11 5.16 15.90
C TYR A 241 6.59 5.23 16.30
N THR A 242 7.25 4.07 16.45
CA THR A 242 8.70 4.03 16.74
C THR A 242 9.49 4.68 15.60
N ALA A 243 9.21 4.36 14.36
CA ALA A 243 9.87 4.96 13.20
C ALA A 243 9.62 6.47 13.09
N ARG A 244 8.43 6.93 13.46
CA ARG A 244 8.08 8.35 13.41
C ARG A 244 8.76 9.19 14.49
N TRP A 245 8.89 8.65 15.70
CA TRP A 245 9.40 9.43 16.85
C TRP A 245 10.89 9.20 17.13
N LEU A 246 11.45 8.05 16.69
CA LEU A 246 12.83 7.65 16.93
C LEU A 246 13.52 7.21 15.63
N PRO A 247 13.51 8.03 14.55
CA PRO A 247 13.99 7.61 13.23
C PRO A 247 15.46 7.18 13.26
N SER A 248 16.33 7.94 13.96
CA SER A 248 17.77 7.62 14.03
C SER A 248 18.05 6.29 14.71
N LEU A 249 17.26 5.90 15.72
CA LEU A 249 17.40 4.59 16.37
C LEU A 249 16.96 3.47 15.43
N VAL A 250 15.89 3.67 14.68
CA VAL A 250 15.42 2.70 13.70
C VAL A 250 16.42 2.54 12.56
N ASP A 251 16.98 3.64 12.05
CA ASP A 251 18.01 3.62 11.00
C ASP A 251 19.28 2.89 11.49
N ALA A 252 19.74 3.18 12.71
CA ALA A 252 20.89 2.50 13.32
C ALA A 252 20.62 0.99 13.48
N PHE A 253 19.42 0.63 13.94
CA PHE A 253 19.00 -0.76 14.09
C PHE A 253 18.98 -1.52 12.74
N ILE A 254 18.37 -0.92 11.71
CA ILE A 254 18.31 -1.51 10.35
C ILE A 254 19.73 -1.66 9.80
N SER A 255 20.57 -0.63 9.92
CA SER A 255 21.96 -0.66 9.44
C SER A 255 22.78 -1.76 10.13
N LEU A 256 22.66 -1.90 11.45
CA LEU A 256 23.30 -2.96 12.21
C LEU A 256 22.80 -4.34 11.79
N ARG A 257 21.50 -4.48 11.58
CA ARG A 257 20.87 -5.71 11.15
C ARG A 257 21.35 -6.16 9.76
N LEU A 258 21.38 -5.24 8.80
CA LEU A 258 21.90 -5.48 7.46
C LEU A 258 23.36 -5.95 7.50
N ARG A 259 24.22 -5.26 8.28
CA ARG A 259 25.65 -5.65 8.45
C ARG A 259 25.78 -7.06 9.04
N ARG A 260 24.98 -7.41 10.04
CA ARG A 260 25.01 -8.75 10.66
C ARG A 260 24.58 -9.85 9.69
N LEU A 261 23.50 -9.64 8.94
CA LEU A 261 23.00 -10.60 7.95
C LEU A 261 23.97 -10.78 6.78
N SER A 262 24.61 -9.70 6.32
CA SER A 262 25.65 -9.75 5.30
C SER A 262 26.89 -10.54 5.78
N LYS A 263 27.41 -10.24 6.98
CA LYS A 263 28.55 -10.98 7.56
C LYS A 263 28.25 -12.47 7.78
N ALA A 264 27.01 -12.81 8.07
CA ALA A 264 26.58 -14.21 8.26
C ALA A 264 26.28 -14.94 6.93
N GLY A 265 26.53 -14.31 5.77
CA GLY A 265 26.20 -14.88 4.46
C GLY A 265 24.70 -15.11 4.22
N GLN A 266 23.85 -14.53 5.09
CA GLN A 266 22.39 -14.70 5.02
C GLN A 266 21.72 -13.65 4.11
N LEU A 267 22.46 -12.63 3.72
CA LEU A 267 22.08 -11.61 2.77
C LEU A 267 23.15 -11.61 1.66
N SER A 268 22.85 -12.23 0.56
CA SER A 268 23.69 -12.20 -0.64
C SER A 268 23.08 -11.22 -1.63
N LEU A 269 23.26 -9.92 -1.34
CA LEU A 269 22.90 -8.88 -2.29
C LEU A 269 23.65 -9.10 -3.60
N LYS A 270 22.93 -9.06 -4.69
CA LYS A 270 23.45 -9.11 -6.06
C LYS A 270 23.19 -7.75 -6.72
N PRO A 271 24.01 -6.72 -6.38
CA PRO A 271 23.80 -5.37 -6.91
C PRO A 271 23.85 -5.31 -8.43
N GLU A 272 24.55 -6.26 -9.06
CA GLU A 272 24.66 -6.42 -10.51
C GLU A 272 23.31 -6.79 -11.18
N LEU A 273 22.33 -7.25 -10.41
CA LEU A 273 20.97 -7.54 -10.91
C LEU A 273 19.99 -6.38 -10.66
N ILE A 274 20.47 -5.27 -10.14
CA ILE A 274 19.69 -4.04 -9.94
C ILE A 274 20.10 -3.09 -11.07
N ASP A 275 19.24 -2.94 -12.07
CA ASP A 275 19.43 -2.05 -13.22
C ASP A 275 19.15 -0.59 -12.88
#